data_bea7b09548e32c3fd8b338cbdf9dba22
#
_entry.id   bea7b09548e32c3fd8b338cbdf9dba22
#
_cell.length_a   1.000
_cell.length_b   1.000
_cell.length_c   1.000
_cell.angle_alpha   90.00
_cell.angle_beta   90.00
_cell.angle_gamma   90.00
#
_symmetry.space_group_name_H-M   'P 1'
#
loop_
_entity.id
_entity.type
_entity.pdbx_description
1 polymer ?
#
loop_
_entity_poly.entity_id
_entity_poly.type
_entity_poly.pdbx_seq_one_letter_code
_entity_poly.pdbx_strand_id
1 'polypeptide(L)'
;MGKIRGMHVITGKTKILGVIGAPIAHSLSPIIQNAALHEAGLDYVYTAFPVRREALASAVCGLRDAGVAGFNVTIPFKTEIMPLLDALSEDAQRIRAVNTVVISADGKMTGHNTDVTGFLAGFAAHGIALAGKRAVLIGAGGAARAALWGLLRSGVSSVCIGVRNLIKGEALCTDFAADGTLAAYCFDDSRFRNELCAADIVVQTTPIGMSPQTDAMPPVDPAAIRPSAAVYDLIYTPAETAFLRAAAAHGCTTINGETMLVMQGAEAFFLWTGIHPNTDLMQCALREELARRG
;
A
#
# COMPACT_ATOMS: atom_id res chain seq x y z
N MET A 1 22.00 36.14 12.76
CA MET A 1 21.27 35.47 11.67
C MET A 1 19.96 34.97 12.24
N GLY A 2 18.84 35.64 11.96
CA GLY A 2 17.53 35.28 12.50
C GLY A 2 17.07 33.93 11.92
N LYS A 3 16.83 32.95 12.78
CA LYS A 3 16.11 31.73 12.39
C LYS A 3 14.71 32.16 11.90
N ILE A 4 14.42 31.95 10.63
CA ILE A 4 13.04 32.02 10.13
C ILE A 4 12.30 30.91 10.88
N ARG A 5 11.50 31.27 11.90
CA ARG A 5 10.75 30.31 12.71
C ARG A 5 9.78 29.56 11.80
N GLY A 6 9.95 28.24 11.71
CA GLY A 6 8.99 27.32 11.08
C GLY A 6 9.31 26.86 9.66
N MET A 7 10.39 27.32 9.01
CA MET A 7 10.80 26.77 7.70
C MET A 7 11.99 25.82 7.84
N HIS A 8 11.86 24.61 7.31
CA HIS A 8 13.01 23.72 7.09
C HIS A 8 13.90 24.35 6.01
N VAL A 9 15.17 24.65 6.36
CA VAL A 9 16.13 25.27 5.44
C VAL A 9 16.81 24.17 4.64
N ILE A 10 16.51 24.06 3.37
CA ILE A 10 17.17 23.12 2.44
C ILE A 10 18.55 23.70 2.06
N THR A 11 19.59 22.90 2.22
CA THR A 11 20.98 23.24 1.90
C THR A 11 21.61 22.18 0.99
N GLY A 12 22.86 22.38 0.55
CA GLY A 12 23.60 21.35 -0.18
C GLY A 12 23.96 20.10 0.63
N LYS A 13 23.64 20.06 1.93
CA LYS A 13 23.82 18.89 2.81
C LYS A 13 22.54 18.13 3.04
N THR A 14 21.39 18.70 2.70
CA THR A 14 20.08 18.10 2.89
C THR A 14 19.97 16.84 2.04
N LYS A 15 19.68 15.71 2.67
CA LYS A 15 19.49 14.43 1.97
C LYS A 15 18.11 14.37 1.31
N ILE A 16 18.05 13.70 0.17
CA ILE A 16 16.82 13.60 -0.62
C ILE A 16 16.23 12.20 -0.46
N LEU A 17 14.93 12.15 -0.17
CA LEU A 17 14.07 11.00 -0.29
C LEU A 17 12.96 11.29 -1.31
N GLY A 18 12.23 10.27 -1.76
CA GLY A 18 11.12 10.56 -2.64
C GLY A 18 10.21 9.40 -2.97
N VAL A 19 9.34 9.61 -3.95
CA VAL A 19 8.49 8.56 -4.54
C VAL A 19 8.49 8.66 -6.05
N ILE A 20 8.62 7.53 -6.73
CA ILE A 20 8.47 7.39 -8.18
C ILE A 20 7.13 6.75 -8.53
N GLY A 21 6.49 7.23 -9.60
CA GLY A 21 5.21 6.70 -10.10
C GLY A 21 4.75 7.43 -11.35
N ALA A 22 3.67 6.91 -12.00
CA ALA A 22 3.07 7.54 -13.18
C ALA A 22 1.55 7.21 -13.27
N PRO A 23 0.65 8.20 -13.04
CA PRO A 23 0.90 9.56 -12.51
C PRO A 23 1.23 9.57 -11.01
N ILE A 24 1.91 10.63 -10.51
CA ILE A 24 2.34 10.70 -9.09
C ILE A 24 1.92 12.01 -8.40
N ALA A 25 1.45 13.00 -9.12
CA ALA A 25 1.13 14.33 -8.58
C ALA A 25 0.09 14.33 -7.45
N HIS A 26 -0.76 13.31 -7.39
CA HIS A 26 -1.79 13.15 -6.36
C HIS A 26 -1.28 12.49 -5.07
N SER A 27 -0.02 12.02 -5.03
CA SER A 27 0.54 11.31 -3.88
C SER A 27 0.51 12.17 -2.61
N LEU A 28 0.08 11.57 -1.50
CA LEU A 28 0.11 12.17 -0.16
C LEU A 28 1.38 11.81 0.61
N SER A 29 2.21 10.92 0.08
CA SER A 29 3.47 10.54 0.72
C SER A 29 4.40 11.72 1.02
N PRO A 30 4.56 12.74 0.15
CA PRO A 30 5.38 13.91 0.49
C PRO A 30 4.88 14.67 1.73
N ILE A 31 3.57 14.76 1.94
CA ILE A 31 2.99 15.46 3.09
C ILE A 31 3.33 14.71 4.38
N ILE A 32 3.02 13.42 4.45
CA ILE A 32 3.21 12.63 5.66
C ILE A 32 4.70 12.42 5.99
N GLN A 33 5.54 12.23 4.98
CA GLN A 33 6.98 12.01 5.18
C GLN A 33 7.68 13.29 5.62
N ASN A 34 7.41 14.43 4.99
CA ASN A 34 8.04 15.70 5.40
C ASN A 34 7.58 16.15 6.79
N ALA A 35 6.33 15.88 7.20
CA ALA A 35 5.87 16.13 8.56
C ALA A 35 6.70 15.33 9.58
N ALA A 36 6.92 14.04 9.32
CA ALA A 36 7.72 13.17 10.17
C ALA A 36 9.22 13.57 10.18
N LEU A 37 9.80 13.91 9.02
CA LEU A 37 11.19 14.36 8.90
C LEU A 37 11.43 15.65 9.68
N HIS A 38 10.51 16.60 9.60
CA HIS A 38 10.58 17.86 10.32
C HIS A 38 10.48 17.64 11.85
N GLU A 39 9.54 16.82 12.30
CA GLU A 39 9.37 16.51 13.72
C GLU A 39 10.57 15.79 14.31
N ALA A 40 11.16 14.85 13.57
CA ALA A 40 12.37 14.14 13.94
C ALA A 40 13.65 15.01 13.88
N GLY A 41 13.57 16.26 13.40
CA GLY A 41 14.71 17.18 13.27
C GLY A 41 15.76 16.71 12.27
N LEU A 42 15.37 15.90 11.28
CA LEU A 42 16.28 15.34 10.27
C LEU A 42 16.47 16.30 9.10
N ASP A 43 17.73 16.47 8.65
CA ASP A 43 18.07 17.28 7.47
C ASP A 43 17.82 16.45 6.19
N TYR A 44 16.53 16.19 5.91
CA TYR A 44 16.03 15.46 4.76
C TYR A 44 14.87 16.21 4.12
N VAL A 45 14.65 15.97 2.85
CA VAL A 45 13.45 16.39 2.12
C VAL A 45 12.90 15.21 1.33
N TYR A 46 11.58 15.07 1.33
CA TYR A 46 10.89 14.03 0.55
C TYR A 46 10.07 14.68 -0.58
N THR A 47 10.25 14.22 -1.81
CA THR A 47 9.57 14.77 -3.00
C THR A 47 9.01 13.68 -3.92
N ALA A 48 8.13 14.08 -4.86
CA ALA A 48 7.61 13.17 -5.88
C ALA A 48 8.38 13.35 -7.20
N PHE A 49 8.77 12.24 -7.82
CA PHE A 49 9.43 12.19 -9.11
C PHE A 49 8.49 11.54 -10.14
N PRO A 50 7.91 12.31 -11.06
CA PRO A 50 7.11 11.78 -12.15
C PRO A 50 8.03 11.09 -13.16
N VAL A 51 8.01 9.76 -13.18
CA VAL A 51 8.85 8.95 -14.05
C VAL A 51 7.99 8.35 -15.17
N ARG A 52 8.36 8.56 -16.43
CA ARG A 52 7.72 7.87 -17.56
C ARG A 52 8.17 6.41 -17.60
N ARG A 53 7.30 5.53 -18.07
CA ARG A 53 7.55 4.08 -18.03
C ARG A 53 8.82 3.68 -18.78
N GLU A 54 9.06 4.26 -19.94
CA GLU A 54 10.24 4.05 -20.76
C GLU A 54 11.54 4.59 -20.16
N ALA A 55 11.42 5.49 -19.17
CA ALA A 55 12.55 6.11 -18.48
C ALA A 55 12.86 5.46 -17.12
N LEU A 56 12.16 4.38 -16.72
CA LEU A 56 12.31 3.81 -15.38
C LEU A 56 13.76 3.47 -15.05
N ALA A 57 14.45 2.73 -15.91
CA ALA A 57 15.83 2.30 -15.65
C ALA A 57 16.80 3.49 -15.53
N SER A 58 16.72 4.46 -16.46
CA SER A 58 17.57 5.67 -16.40
C SER A 58 17.25 6.55 -15.20
N ALA A 59 15.97 6.66 -14.79
CA ALA A 59 15.56 7.42 -13.62
C ALA A 59 16.09 6.77 -12.33
N VAL A 60 16.00 5.45 -12.19
CA VAL A 60 16.52 4.71 -11.00
C VAL A 60 18.04 4.88 -10.90
N CYS A 61 18.78 4.71 -11.99
CA CYS A 61 20.23 4.96 -12.00
C CYS A 61 20.54 6.43 -11.66
N GLY A 62 19.80 7.38 -12.25
CA GLY A 62 20.00 8.81 -12.00
C GLY A 62 19.73 9.21 -10.54
N LEU A 63 18.72 8.66 -9.89
CA LEU A 63 18.44 8.89 -8.47
C LEU A 63 19.58 8.38 -7.59
N ARG A 64 20.11 7.18 -7.87
CA ARG A 64 21.27 6.63 -7.19
C ARG A 64 22.50 7.53 -7.38
N ASP A 65 22.82 7.88 -8.62
CA ASP A 65 24.04 8.63 -8.97
C ASP A 65 23.96 10.10 -8.51
N ALA A 66 22.75 10.65 -8.31
CA ALA A 66 22.50 11.95 -7.69
C ALA A 66 22.58 11.93 -6.16
N GLY A 67 22.83 10.77 -5.53
CA GLY A 67 22.97 10.67 -4.08
C GLY A 67 21.65 10.70 -3.31
N VAL A 68 20.53 10.30 -3.93
CA VAL A 68 19.24 10.10 -3.23
C VAL A 68 19.42 8.98 -2.21
N ALA A 69 18.96 9.19 -0.97
CA ALA A 69 19.13 8.23 0.11
C ALA A 69 18.17 7.03 0.02
N GLY A 70 17.05 7.21 -0.70
CA GLY A 70 16.06 6.17 -0.92
C GLY A 70 14.76 6.72 -1.46
N PHE A 71 13.88 5.85 -1.91
CA PHE A 71 12.60 6.28 -2.47
C PHE A 71 11.53 5.18 -2.41
N ASN A 72 10.27 5.61 -2.32
CA ASN A 72 9.14 4.71 -2.54
C ASN A 72 8.88 4.50 -4.03
N VAL A 73 8.25 3.39 -4.33
CA VAL A 73 7.82 2.97 -5.66
C VAL A 73 6.32 2.69 -5.64
N THR A 74 5.57 3.36 -6.50
CA THR A 74 4.14 3.11 -6.64
C THR A 74 3.78 2.69 -8.08
N ILE A 75 2.50 2.61 -8.38
CA ILE A 75 1.97 2.22 -9.68
C ILE A 75 2.62 3.06 -10.80
N PRO A 76 3.04 2.44 -11.91
CA PRO A 76 2.94 1.00 -12.23
C PRO A 76 4.20 0.18 -11.90
N PHE A 77 5.20 0.73 -11.21
CA PHE A 77 6.59 0.28 -11.21
C PHE A 77 6.96 -0.78 -10.17
N LYS A 78 6.06 -1.15 -9.24
CA LYS A 78 6.40 -2.04 -8.11
C LYS A 78 7.03 -3.39 -8.49
N THR A 79 6.65 -3.94 -9.64
CA THR A 79 7.23 -5.19 -10.18
C THR A 79 8.36 -4.93 -11.17
N GLU A 80 8.24 -3.86 -11.96
CA GLU A 80 9.19 -3.53 -13.03
C GLU A 80 10.55 -3.06 -12.52
N ILE A 81 10.60 -2.53 -11.29
CA ILE A 81 11.84 -2.04 -10.68
C ILE A 81 12.75 -3.17 -10.18
N MET A 82 12.20 -4.34 -9.85
CA MET A 82 12.95 -5.42 -9.20
C MET A 82 14.26 -5.81 -9.91
N PRO A 83 14.30 -6.00 -11.25
CA PRO A 83 15.53 -6.34 -11.96
C PRO A 83 16.57 -5.21 -12.01
N LEU A 84 16.22 -4.01 -11.55
CA LEU A 84 17.10 -2.84 -11.51
C LEU A 84 17.80 -2.67 -10.15
N LEU A 85 17.50 -3.55 -9.18
CA LEU A 85 18.00 -3.46 -7.80
C LEU A 85 19.07 -4.52 -7.53
N ASP A 86 20.01 -4.20 -6.66
CA ASP A 86 21.13 -5.08 -6.31
C ASP A 86 20.72 -6.20 -5.35
N ALA A 87 19.72 -5.95 -4.51
CA ALA A 87 19.19 -6.93 -3.56
C ALA A 87 17.71 -6.70 -3.28
N LEU A 88 17.04 -7.73 -2.79
CA LEU A 88 15.65 -7.68 -2.36
C LEU A 88 15.54 -8.25 -0.95
N SER A 89 14.70 -7.65 -0.10
CA SER A 89 14.31 -8.24 1.18
C SER A 89 13.50 -9.52 0.95
N GLU A 90 13.41 -10.38 1.97
CA GLU A 90 12.65 -11.63 1.91
C GLU A 90 11.18 -11.40 1.50
N ASP A 91 10.52 -10.43 2.15
CA ASP A 91 9.14 -10.06 1.80
C ASP A 91 9.02 -9.56 0.35
N ALA A 92 9.94 -8.69 -0.10
CA ALA A 92 9.91 -8.20 -1.48
C ALA A 92 10.11 -9.32 -2.51
N GLN A 93 10.98 -10.29 -2.22
CA GLN A 93 11.18 -11.48 -3.05
C GLN A 93 9.91 -12.34 -3.09
N ARG A 94 9.30 -12.60 -1.92
CA ARG A 94 8.12 -13.45 -1.82
C ARG A 94 6.91 -12.83 -2.48
N ILE A 95 6.67 -11.53 -2.27
CA ILE A 95 5.58 -10.77 -2.86
C ILE A 95 5.79 -10.53 -4.37
N ARG A 96 7.05 -10.54 -4.82
CA ARG A 96 7.46 -10.13 -6.17
C ARG A 96 7.01 -8.69 -6.50
N ALA A 97 7.15 -7.79 -5.53
CA ALA A 97 6.91 -6.38 -5.70
C ALA A 97 7.70 -5.57 -4.67
N VAL A 98 8.21 -4.43 -5.09
CA VAL A 98 8.95 -3.46 -4.27
C VAL A 98 8.15 -2.17 -4.19
N ASN A 99 7.95 -1.63 -2.99
CA ASN A 99 7.37 -0.30 -2.80
C ASN A 99 8.34 0.67 -2.12
N THR A 100 9.52 0.20 -1.67
CA THR A 100 10.52 1.01 -0.96
C THR A 100 11.92 0.56 -1.38
N VAL A 101 12.76 1.52 -1.77
CA VAL A 101 14.18 1.30 -2.09
C VAL A 101 15.04 2.05 -1.09
N VAL A 102 16.01 1.37 -0.51
CA VAL A 102 17.06 1.95 0.33
C VAL A 102 18.34 1.97 -0.49
N ILE A 103 19.01 3.12 -0.52
CA ILE A 103 20.32 3.30 -1.18
C ILE A 103 21.37 3.50 -0.10
N SER A 104 22.29 2.54 0.01
CA SER A 104 23.39 2.61 0.98
C SER A 104 24.47 3.58 0.55
N ALA A 105 25.40 3.91 1.46
CA ALA A 105 26.46 4.88 1.20
C ALA A 105 27.42 4.47 0.05
N ASP A 106 27.52 3.19 -0.25
CA ASP A 106 28.29 2.63 -1.38
C ASP A 106 27.45 2.55 -2.67
N GLY A 107 26.21 3.08 -2.68
CA GLY A 107 25.33 3.13 -3.84
C GLY A 107 24.55 1.84 -4.10
N LYS A 108 24.63 0.82 -3.22
CA LYS A 108 23.86 -0.42 -3.37
C LYS A 108 22.38 -0.16 -3.08
N MET A 109 21.52 -0.60 -4.00
CA MET A 109 20.06 -0.46 -3.91
C MET A 109 19.42 -1.76 -3.41
N THR A 110 18.73 -1.68 -2.26
CA THR A 110 17.95 -2.80 -1.71
C THR A 110 16.46 -2.50 -1.76
N GLY A 111 15.70 -3.39 -2.39
CA GLY A 111 14.24 -3.28 -2.50
C GLY A 111 13.53 -3.96 -1.34
N HIS A 112 12.54 -3.27 -0.77
CA HIS A 112 11.68 -3.74 0.31
C HIS A 112 10.20 -3.64 -0.09
N ASN A 113 9.34 -4.32 0.68
CA ASN A 113 7.90 -4.14 0.57
C ASN A 113 7.31 -3.83 1.95
N THR A 114 6.95 -2.57 2.18
CA THR A 114 6.34 -2.09 3.43
C THR A 114 4.81 -2.12 3.39
N ASP A 115 4.18 -2.46 2.25
CA ASP A 115 2.72 -2.54 2.13
C ASP A 115 2.14 -3.59 3.07
N VAL A 116 2.86 -4.69 3.34
CA VAL A 116 2.41 -5.75 4.27
C VAL A 116 2.25 -5.21 5.68
N THR A 117 3.26 -4.50 6.18
CA THR A 117 3.22 -3.87 7.51
C THR A 117 2.04 -2.91 7.61
N GLY A 118 1.86 -2.05 6.58
CA GLY A 118 0.75 -1.12 6.53
C GLY A 118 -0.62 -1.80 6.48
N PHE A 119 -0.76 -2.85 5.67
CA PHE A 119 -2.00 -3.61 5.53
C PHE A 119 -2.41 -4.28 6.86
N LEU A 120 -1.49 -4.96 7.51
CA LEU A 120 -1.76 -5.64 8.79
C LEU A 120 -2.09 -4.65 9.91
N ALA A 121 -1.46 -3.47 9.91
CA ALA A 121 -1.75 -2.43 10.87
C ALA A 121 -3.21 -1.94 10.82
N GLY A 122 -3.86 -1.96 9.63
CA GLY A 122 -5.28 -1.64 9.50
C GLY A 122 -6.17 -2.58 10.32
N PHE A 123 -5.92 -3.87 10.30
CA PHE A 123 -6.65 -4.86 11.13
C PHE A 123 -6.31 -4.71 12.62
N ALA A 124 -5.03 -4.54 12.94
CA ALA A 124 -4.59 -4.37 14.32
C ALA A 124 -5.24 -3.15 15.00
N ALA A 125 -5.34 -2.02 14.29
CA ALA A 125 -6.01 -0.80 14.77
C ALA A 125 -7.50 -1.00 15.09
N HIS A 126 -8.14 -2.01 14.50
CA HIS A 126 -9.55 -2.36 14.73
C HIS A 126 -9.72 -3.60 15.63
N GLY A 127 -8.63 -4.13 16.19
CA GLY A 127 -8.67 -5.32 17.06
C GLY A 127 -9.12 -6.61 16.35
N ILE A 128 -8.95 -6.70 15.02
CA ILE A 128 -9.41 -7.83 14.21
C ILE A 128 -8.32 -8.88 14.10
N ALA A 129 -8.57 -10.06 14.67
CA ALA A 129 -7.70 -11.23 14.53
C ALA A 129 -7.93 -11.93 13.19
N LEU A 130 -6.83 -12.33 12.52
CA LEU A 130 -6.83 -12.94 11.19
C LEU A 130 -6.74 -14.48 11.22
N ALA A 131 -6.09 -15.04 12.25
CA ALA A 131 -5.83 -16.48 12.34
C ALA A 131 -7.12 -17.31 12.25
N GLY A 132 -7.10 -18.34 11.39
CA GLY A 132 -8.24 -19.23 11.16
C GLY A 132 -9.39 -18.64 10.36
N LYS A 133 -9.35 -17.36 9.98
CA LYS A 133 -10.40 -16.68 9.22
C LYS A 133 -10.39 -17.06 7.74
N ARG A 134 -11.56 -17.00 7.10
CA ARG A 134 -11.73 -17.12 5.64
C ARG A 134 -11.69 -15.71 5.04
N ALA A 135 -10.83 -15.49 4.07
CA ALA A 135 -10.69 -14.19 3.42
C ALA A 135 -11.12 -14.22 1.94
N VAL A 136 -11.72 -13.15 1.47
CA VAL A 136 -11.92 -12.85 0.06
C VAL A 136 -11.08 -11.64 -0.31
N LEU A 137 -10.31 -11.75 -1.38
CA LEU A 137 -9.47 -10.70 -1.93
C LEU A 137 -10.01 -10.28 -3.29
N ILE A 138 -10.36 -9.02 -3.46
CA ILE A 138 -10.87 -8.45 -4.71
C ILE A 138 -9.71 -7.80 -5.46
N GLY A 139 -9.27 -8.44 -6.57
CA GLY A 139 -8.16 -7.99 -7.40
C GLY A 139 -6.93 -8.88 -7.32
N ALA A 140 -6.00 -8.71 -8.30
CA ALA A 140 -4.75 -9.46 -8.41
C ALA A 140 -3.56 -8.56 -8.84
N GLY A 141 -3.54 -7.31 -8.40
CA GLY A 141 -2.47 -6.34 -8.64
C GLY A 141 -1.36 -6.36 -7.57
N GLY A 142 -0.45 -5.39 -7.61
CA GLY A 142 0.65 -5.29 -6.65
C GLY A 142 0.18 -5.16 -5.19
N ALA A 143 -0.88 -4.38 -4.93
CA ALA A 143 -1.47 -4.29 -3.59
C ALA A 143 -2.11 -5.62 -3.15
N ALA A 144 -2.76 -6.35 -4.09
CA ALA A 144 -3.32 -7.66 -3.81
C ALA A 144 -2.25 -8.67 -3.40
N ARG A 145 -1.06 -8.64 -4.02
CA ARG A 145 0.06 -9.52 -3.66
C ARG A 145 0.52 -9.29 -2.22
N ALA A 146 0.69 -8.02 -1.82
CA ALA A 146 1.08 -7.67 -0.46
C ALA A 146 -0.01 -8.03 0.56
N ALA A 147 -1.29 -7.76 0.25
CA ALA A 147 -2.42 -8.13 1.09
C ALA A 147 -2.53 -9.65 1.24
N LEU A 148 -2.40 -10.42 0.14
CA LEU A 148 -2.40 -11.88 0.17
C LEU A 148 -1.29 -12.43 1.07
N TRP A 149 -0.06 -11.94 0.90
CA TRP A 149 1.06 -12.34 1.74
C TRP A 149 0.82 -12.02 3.21
N GLY A 150 0.30 -10.82 3.52
CA GLY A 150 -0.07 -10.44 4.88
C GLY A 150 -1.11 -11.36 5.50
N LEU A 151 -2.16 -11.72 4.75
CA LEU A 151 -3.20 -12.66 5.20
C LEU A 151 -2.61 -14.04 5.49
N LEU A 152 -1.83 -14.60 4.56
CA LEU A 152 -1.23 -15.93 4.69
C LEU A 152 -0.28 -16.01 5.90
N ARG A 153 0.60 -15.02 6.07
CA ARG A 153 1.49 -14.93 7.24
C ARG A 153 0.74 -14.84 8.57
N SER A 154 -0.46 -14.28 8.54
CA SER A 154 -1.31 -14.13 9.73
C SER A 154 -2.15 -15.38 10.02
N GLY A 155 -1.99 -16.46 9.26
CA GLY A 155 -2.61 -17.75 9.52
C GLY A 155 -4.10 -17.80 9.16
N VAL A 156 -4.56 -17.08 8.13
CA VAL A 156 -5.93 -17.26 7.60
C VAL A 156 -6.10 -18.70 7.12
N SER A 157 -7.30 -19.25 7.24
CA SER A 157 -7.59 -20.62 6.84
C SER A 157 -7.64 -20.82 5.32
N SER A 158 -8.12 -19.80 4.60
CA SER A 158 -8.18 -19.79 3.13
C SER A 158 -8.33 -18.39 2.59
N VAL A 159 -7.88 -18.17 1.33
CA VAL A 159 -8.12 -16.92 0.59
C VAL A 159 -8.74 -17.26 -0.76
N CYS A 160 -9.91 -16.69 -1.04
CA CYS A 160 -10.54 -16.70 -2.35
C CYS A 160 -10.24 -15.37 -3.07
N ILE A 161 -9.76 -15.42 -4.31
CA ILE A 161 -9.37 -14.25 -5.10
C ILE A 161 -10.42 -14.01 -6.18
N GLY A 162 -11.16 -12.90 -6.08
CA GLY A 162 -12.12 -12.44 -7.09
C GLY A 162 -11.44 -11.57 -8.15
N VAL A 163 -11.59 -11.92 -9.42
CA VAL A 163 -10.92 -11.21 -10.53
C VAL A 163 -11.80 -11.09 -11.79
N ARG A 164 -11.52 -10.10 -12.64
CA ARG A 164 -12.07 -10.03 -14.00
C ARG A 164 -11.34 -10.94 -14.99
N ASN A 165 -10.03 -11.13 -14.77
CA ASN A 165 -9.18 -11.96 -15.61
C ASN A 165 -8.69 -13.13 -14.77
N LEU A 166 -9.26 -14.31 -15.01
CA LEU A 166 -8.98 -15.53 -14.25
C LEU A 166 -7.51 -15.94 -14.31
N ILE A 167 -6.85 -15.76 -15.47
CA ILE A 167 -5.42 -16.08 -15.63
C ILE A 167 -4.55 -15.34 -14.61
N LYS A 168 -4.87 -14.05 -14.33
CA LYS A 168 -4.14 -13.29 -13.30
C LYS A 168 -4.41 -13.79 -11.90
N GLY A 169 -5.62 -14.23 -11.60
CA GLY A 169 -5.98 -14.81 -10.32
C GLY A 169 -5.27 -16.15 -10.09
N GLU A 170 -5.30 -17.04 -11.08
CA GLU A 170 -4.63 -18.34 -11.06
C GLU A 170 -3.11 -18.21 -10.94
N ALA A 171 -2.51 -17.25 -11.64
CA ALA A 171 -1.08 -16.96 -11.51
C ALA A 171 -0.73 -16.51 -10.09
N LEU A 172 -1.59 -15.70 -9.45
CA LEU A 172 -1.40 -15.29 -8.07
C LEU A 172 -1.53 -16.49 -7.11
N CYS A 173 -2.53 -17.36 -7.31
CA CYS A 173 -2.64 -18.60 -6.56
C CYS A 173 -1.40 -19.50 -6.72
N THR A 174 -0.91 -19.65 -7.94
CA THR A 174 0.29 -20.46 -8.23
C THR A 174 1.53 -19.92 -7.52
N ASP A 175 1.72 -18.61 -7.54
CA ASP A 175 2.88 -17.96 -6.90
C ASP A 175 2.92 -18.20 -5.38
N PHE A 176 1.75 -18.38 -4.73
CA PHE A 176 1.61 -18.55 -3.27
C PHE A 176 1.07 -19.93 -2.87
N ALA A 177 1.06 -20.91 -3.78
CA ALA A 177 0.47 -22.23 -3.53
C ALA A 177 1.08 -22.99 -2.34
N ALA A 178 2.36 -22.73 -2.01
CA ALA A 178 3.05 -23.36 -0.88
C ALA A 178 2.68 -22.73 0.49
N ASP A 179 2.03 -21.55 0.51
CA ASP A 179 1.82 -20.78 1.74
C ASP A 179 0.41 -20.91 2.31
N GLY A 180 -0.54 -21.50 1.56
CA GLY A 180 -1.89 -21.66 2.08
C GLY A 180 -2.92 -22.16 1.06
N THR A 181 -4.15 -22.26 1.52
CA THR A 181 -5.29 -22.70 0.69
C THR A 181 -5.84 -21.53 -0.11
N LEU A 182 -5.70 -21.59 -1.44
CA LEU A 182 -6.04 -20.51 -2.36
C LEU A 182 -6.99 -21.01 -3.47
N ALA A 183 -7.92 -20.15 -3.87
CA ALA A 183 -8.74 -20.33 -5.07
C ALA A 183 -8.95 -18.99 -5.77
N ALA A 184 -9.07 -19.00 -7.10
CA ALA A 184 -9.40 -17.82 -7.87
C ALA A 184 -10.63 -18.07 -8.72
N TYR A 185 -11.52 -17.07 -8.81
CA TYR A 185 -12.73 -17.13 -9.61
C TYR A 185 -13.02 -15.79 -10.28
N CYS A 186 -13.73 -15.82 -11.39
CA CYS A 186 -14.37 -14.62 -11.93
C CYS A 186 -15.52 -14.18 -11.02
N PHE A 187 -15.84 -12.89 -11.03
CA PHE A 187 -16.90 -12.32 -10.16
C PHE A 187 -18.29 -12.87 -10.43
N ASP A 188 -18.57 -13.37 -11.65
CA ASP A 188 -19.83 -13.98 -12.08
C ASP A 188 -19.91 -15.50 -11.77
N ASP A 189 -18.84 -16.11 -11.30
CA ASP A 189 -18.83 -17.52 -10.90
C ASP A 189 -19.60 -17.71 -9.58
N SER A 190 -20.52 -18.66 -9.56
CA SER A 190 -21.30 -19.00 -8.35
C SER A 190 -20.42 -19.43 -7.17
N ARG A 191 -19.26 -20.04 -7.43
CA ARG A 191 -18.28 -20.41 -6.40
C ARG A 191 -17.70 -19.16 -5.73
N PHE A 192 -17.40 -18.09 -6.48
CA PHE A 192 -16.98 -16.82 -5.89
C PHE A 192 -18.03 -16.26 -4.95
N ARG A 193 -19.31 -16.26 -5.36
CA ARG A 193 -20.41 -15.78 -4.53
C ARG A 193 -20.53 -16.60 -3.23
N ASN A 194 -20.37 -17.92 -3.29
CA ASN A 194 -20.38 -18.78 -2.11
C ASN A 194 -19.23 -18.44 -1.14
N GLU A 195 -18.02 -18.22 -1.66
CA GLU A 195 -16.88 -17.80 -0.85
C GLU A 195 -17.11 -16.42 -0.21
N LEU A 196 -17.69 -15.46 -0.96
CA LEU A 196 -18.02 -14.12 -0.46
C LEU A 196 -19.03 -14.19 0.70
N CYS A 197 -20.09 -15.01 0.57
CA CYS A 197 -21.08 -15.22 1.62
C CYS A 197 -20.48 -15.86 2.89
N ALA A 198 -19.44 -16.65 2.74
CA ALA A 198 -18.80 -17.36 3.84
C ALA A 198 -17.58 -16.62 4.42
N ALA A 199 -17.19 -15.49 3.84
CA ALA A 199 -15.99 -14.76 4.22
C ALA A 199 -16.11 -14.10 5.60
N ASP A 200 -15.08 -14.21 6.42
CA ASP A 200 -14.88 -13.41 7.64
C ASP A 200 -14.29 -12.04 7.33
N ILE A 201 -13.52 -11.97 6.23
CA ILE A 201 -12.74 -10.81 5.83
C ILE A 201 -12.91 -10.64 4.32
N VAL A 202 -13.22 -9.43 3.89
CA VAL A 202 -13.26 -9.04 2.48
C VAL A 202 -12.30 -7.87 2.28
N VAL A 203 -11.34 -8.00 1.36
CA VAL A 203 -10.34 -6.97 1.08
C VAL A 203 -10.47 -6.49 -0.36
N GLN A 204 -10.76 -5.21 -0.55
CA GLN A 204 -10.79 -4.53 -1.85
C GLN A 204 -9.41 -3.93 -2.15
N THR A 205 -8.75 -4.38 -3.23
CA THR A 205 -7.39 -3.96 -3.60
C THR A 205 -7.32 -3.32 -4.99
N THR A 206 -8.47 -3.11 -5.63
CA THR A 206 -8.54 -2.46 -6.95
C THR A 206 -8.72 -0.94 -6.82
N PRO A 207 -8.46 -0.15 -7.86
CA PRO A 207 -8.72 1.29 -7.83
C PRO A 207 -10.21 1.66 -8.04
N ILE A 208 -11.13 0.69 -8.09
CA ILE A 208 -12.56 0.94 -8.31
C ILE A 208 -13.16 1.62 -7.10
N GLY A 209 -13.72 2.81 -7.28
CA GLY A 209 -14.24 3.65 -6.20
C GLY A 209 -13.27 4.73 -5.70
N MET A 210 -12.03 4.75 -6.22
CA MET A 210 -11.06 5.80 -5.94
C MET A 210 -11.39 7.07 -6.74
N SER A 211 -11.13 8.24 -6.17
CA SER A 211 -11.25 9.54 -6.85
C SER A 211 -10.51 9.53 -8.20
N PRO A 212 -11.09 10.11 -9.27
CA PRO A 212 -12.36 10.88 -9.31
C PRO A 212 -13.65 10.06 -9.49
N GLN A 213 -13.59 8.75 -9.63
CA GLN A 213 -14.75 7.88 -9.92
C GLN A 213 -15.31 7.26 -8.63
N THR A 214 -15.71 8.11 -7.69
CA THR A 214 -16.06 7.74 -6.30
C THR A 214 -17.35 6.93 -6.17
N ASP A 215 -18.25 6.98 -7.16
CA ASP A 215 -19.52 6.24 -7.15
C ASP A 215 -19.39 4.80 -7.65
N ALA A 216 -18.23 4.45 -8.22
CA ALA A 216 -17.97 3.11 -8.69
C ALA A 216 -17.76 2.12 -7.54
N MET A 217 -18.27 0.89 -7.69
CA MET A 217 -18.05 -0.21 -6.75
C MET A 217 -17.41 -1.40 -7.46
N PRO A 218 -16.60 -2.22 -6.76
CA PRO A 218 -16.18 -3.49 -7.30
C PRO A 218 -17.42 -4.34 -7.68
N PRO A 219 -17.32 -5.23 -8.68
CA PRO A 219 -18.46 -6.01 -9.16
C PRO A 219 -18.83 -7.16 -8.21
N VAL A 220 -19.09 -6.81 -6.96
CA VAL A 220 -19.53 -7.70 -5.89
C VAL A 220 -20.77 -7.10 -5.25
N ASP A 221 -21.68 -7.97 -4.81
CA ASP A 221 -22.88 -7.55 -4.09
C ASP A 221 -22.54 -7.40 -2.59
N PRO A 222 -22.52 -6.18 -2.02
CA PRO A 222 -22.24 -6.00 -0.59
C PRO A 222 -23.26 -6.71 0.33
N ALA A 223 -24.49 -6.91 -0.13
CA ALA A 223 -25.51 -7.64 0.62
C ALA A 223 -25.26 -9.15 0.70
N ALA A 224 -24.35 -9.68 -0.13
CA ALA A 224 -23.90 -11.06 -0.04
C ALA A 224 -22.82 -11.26 1.03
N ILE A 225 -22.22 -10.18 1.53
CA ILE A 225 -21.22 -10.24 2.61
C ILE A 225 -21.96 -10.37 3.93
N ARG A 226 -21.58 -11.33 4.77
CA ARG A 226 -22.25 -11.47 6.08
C ARG A 226 -22.00 -10.27 6.99
N PRO A 227 -22.99 -9.82 7.80
CA PRO A 227 -22.85 -8.64 8.65
C PRO A 227 -21.71 -8.70 9.67
N SER A 228 -21.27 -9.91 10.06
CA SER A 228 -20.16 -10.11 10.99
C SER A 228 -18.77 -10.02 10.34
N ALA A 229 -18.70 -9.81 9.02
CA ALA A 229 -17.43 -9.72 8.32
C ALA A 229 -16.77 -8.36 8.51
N ALA A 230 -15.43 -8.34 8.42
CA ALA A 230 -14.66 -7.12 8.26
C ALA A 230 -14.43 -6.85 6.76
N VAL A 231 -14.75 -5.64 6.31
CA VAL A 231 -14.54 -5.19 4.94
C VAL A 231 -13.47 -4.12 4.92
N TYR A 232 -12.35 -4.41 4.30
CA TYR A 232 -11.22 -3.51 4.17
C TYR A 232 -11.07 -3.04 2.73
N ASP A 233 -11.24 -1.75 2.48
CA ASP A 233 -10.93 -1.12 1.20
C ASP A 233 -9.61 -0.38 1.31
N LEU A 234 -8.63 -0.71 0.46
CA LEU A 234 -7.31 -0.08 0.49
C LEU A 234 -7.31 1.37 -0.04
N ILE A 235 -8.45 1.85 -0.51
CA ILE A 235 -8.65 3.22 -0.95
C ILE A 235 -8.76 4.14 0.30
N TYR A 236 -8.11 5.30 0.21
CA TYR A 236 -8.15 6.36 1.22
C TYR A 236 -8.71 7.70 0.68
N THR A 237 -8.97 7.78 -0.61
CA THR A 237 -9.60 8.94 -1.26
C THR A 237 -10.68 8.47 -2.25
N PRO A 238 -11.96 8.58 -1.88
CA PRO A 238 -12.52 9.15 -0.65
C PRO A 238 -12.24 8.27 0.59
N ALA A 239 -12.34 8.85 1.78
CA ALA A 239 -12.17 8.11 3.04
C ALA A 239 -13.27 7.05 3.23
N GLU A 240 -14.48 7.28 2.72
CA GLU A 240 -15.57 6.33 2.66
C GLU A 240 -15.96 6.09 1.20
N THR A 241 -15.56 4.96 0.64
CA THR A 241 -15.96 4.55 -0.72
C THR A 241 -17.42 4.11 -0.75
N ALA A 242 -18.04 4.11 -1.94
CA ALA A 242 -19.40 3.57 -2.11
C ALA A 242 -19.50 2.12 -1.63
N PHE A 243 -18.44 1.33 -1.81
CA PHE A 243 -18.35 -0.05 -1.33
C PHE A 243 -18.34 -0.14 0.20
N LEU A 244 -17.52 0.65 0.90
CA LEU A 244 -17.51 0.67 2.37
C LEU A 244 -18.84 1.16 2.95
N ARG A 245 -19.45 2.18 2.35
CA ARG A 245 -20.76 2.69 2.78
C ARG A 245 -21.84 1.62 2.68
N ALA A 246 -21.87 0.87 1.56
CA ALA A 246 -22.83 -0.20 1.37
C ALA A 246 -22.58 -1.37 2.35
N ALA A 247 -21.33 -1.73 2.60
CA ALA A 247 -20.96 -2.75 3.58
C ALA A 247 -21.32 -2.36 5.01
N ALA A 248 -21.08 -1.09 5.39
CA ALA A 248 -21.47 -0.56 6.70
C ALA A 248 -23.00 -0.56 6.90
N ALA A 249 -23.77 -0.17 5.87
CA ALA A 249 -25.24 -0.22 5.89
C ALA A 249 -25.77 -1.66 6.07
N HIS A 250 -24.98 -2.67 5.64
CA HIS A 250 -25.30 -4.09 5.84
C HIS A 250 -24.82 -4.65 7.20
N GLY A 251 -24.15 -3.82 8.03
CA GLY A 251 -23.71 -4.18 9.38
C GLY A 251 -22.28 -4.67 9.49
N CYS A 252 -21.49 -4.61 8.42
CA CYS A 252 -20.07 -5.00 8.44
C CYS A 252 -19.21 -3.99 9.20
N THR A 253 -18.13 -4.45 9.80
CA THR A 253 -17.04 -3.59 10.27
C THR A 253 -16.24 -3.12 9.06
N THR A 254 -16.07 -1.80 8.88
CA THR A 254 -15.38 -1.25 7.72
C THR A 254 -14.04 -0.62 8.08
N ILE A 255 -13.04 -0.81 7.22
CA ILE A 255 -11.67 -0.27 7.33
C ILE A 255 -11.33 0.40 6.01
N ASN A 256 -10.81 1.63 6.04
CA ASN A 256 -10.28 2.33 4.87
C ASN A 256 -8.75 2.26 4.79
N GLY A 257 -8.16 2.76 3.68
CA GLY A 257 -6.75 2.69 3.41
C GLY A 257 -5.85 3.68 4.16
N GLU A 258 -6.39 4.57 5.01
CA GLU A 258 -5.59 5.61 5.68
C GLU A 258 -4.49 5.03 6.57
N THR A 259 -4.86 4.09 7.46
CA THR A 259 -3.87 3.44 8.35
C THR A 259 -2.79 2.71 7.57
N MET A 260 -3.16 2.02 6.48
CA MET A 260 -2.19 1.36 5.60
C MET A 260 -1.22 2.37 4.99
N LEU A 261 -1.71 3.50 4.50
CA LEU A 261 -0.87 4.55 3.90
C LEU A 261 0.15 5.12 4.89
N VAL A 262 -0.28 5.40 6.12
CA VAL A 262 0.60 5.92 7.17
C VAL A 262 1.62 4.89 7.59
N MET A 263 1.19 3.68 7.92
CA MET A 263 2.06 2.67 8.52
C MET A 263 3.08 2.09 7.55
N GLN A 264 2.75 1.93 6.25
CA GLN A 264 3.74 1.58 5.23
C GLN A 264 4.75 2.71 5.03
N GLY A 265 4.30 3.97 5.15
CA GLY A 265 5.18 5.14 5.10
C GLY A 265 6.10 5.24 6.33
N ALA A 266 5.61 4.91 7.51
CA ALA A 266 6.39 4.86 8.75
C ALA A 266 7.47 3.78 8.71
N GLU A 267 7.16 2.60 8.17
CA GLU A 267 8.13 1.54 7.96
C GLU A 267 9.22 1.95 6.95
N ALA A 268 8.83 2.59 5.83
CA ALA A 268 9.78 3.12 4.87
C ALA A 268 10.69 4.19 5.50
N PHE A 269 10.13 5.09 6.31
CA PHE A 269 10.87 6.09 7.07
C PHE A 269 11.94 5.43 7.98
N PHE A 270 11.53 4.40 8.73
CA PHE A 270 12.46 3.64 9.58
C PHE A 270 13.59 2.99 8.77
N LEU A 271 13.29 2.39 7.64
CA LEU A 271 14.29 1.78 6.76
C LEU A 271 15.35 2.79 6.27
N TRP A 272 14.97 4.04 6.02
CA TRP A 272 15.92 5.08 5.55
C TRP A 272 16.69 5.77 6.66
N THR A 273 16.08 5.93 7.84
CA THR A 273 16.62 6.79 8.90
C THR A 273 17.08 6.03 10.14
N GLY A 274 16.61 4.80 10.34
CA GLY A 274 16.80 4.03 11.56
C GLY A 274 15.96 4.53 12.74
N ILE A 275 15.05 5.52 12.53
CA ILE A 275 14.21 6.14 13.55
C ILE A 275 12.75 5.78 13.30
N HIS A 276 12.01 5.38 14.33
CA HIS A 276 10.56 5.23 14.23
C HIS A 276 9.89 6.60 14.27
N PRO A 277 9.10 6.97 13.25
CA PRO A 277 8.44 8.26 13.22
C PRO A 277 7.22 8.30 14.14
N ASN A 278 6.76 9.50 14.47
CA ASN A 278 5.48 9.71 15.14
C ASN A 278 4.31 9.47 14.15
N THR A 279 3.70 8.29 14.24
CA THR A 279 2.62 7.87 13.33
C THR A 279 1.33 8.68 13.54
N ASP A 280 1.08 9.18 14.75
CA ASP A 280 -0.09 10.04 15.01
C ASP A 280 0.05 11.39 14.30
N LEU A 281 1.26 11.95 14.27
CA LEU A 281 1.55 13.16 13.51
C LEU A 281 1.38 12.92 12.00
N MET A 282 1.88 11.78 11.49
CA MET A 282 1.70 11.41 10.08
C MET A 282 0.23 11.27 9.72
N GLN A 283 -0.57 10.66 10.59
CA GLN A 283 -2.02 10.50 10.42
C GLN A 283 -2.75 11.86 10.44
N CYS A 284 -2.36 12.76 11.36
CA CYS A 284 -2.89 14.11 11.44
C CYS A 284 -2.61 14.89 10.14
N ALA A 285 -1.35 14.91 9.69
CA ALA A 285 -0.94 15.56 8.45
C ALA A 285 -1.69 15.01 7.22
N LEU A 286 -1.93 13.69 7.17
CA LEU A 286 -2.72 13.06 6.13
C LEU A 286 -4.15 13.61 6.13
N ARG A 287 -4.83 13.60 7.27
CA ARG A 287 -6.22 14.02 7.40
C ARG A 287 -6.43 15.51 7.12
N GLU A 288 -5.52 16.36 7.57
CA GLU A 288 -5.52 17.78 7.26
C GLU A 288 -5.44 18.03 5.76
N GLU A 289 -4.57 17.32 5.06
CA GLU A 289 -4.43 17.46 3.61
C GLU A 289 -5.63 16.89 2.85
N LEU A 290 -6.20 15.76 3.30
CA LEU A 290 -7.43 15.22 2.72
C LEU A 290 -8.59 16.20 2.87
N ALA A 291 -8.77 16.82 4.05
CA ALA A 291 -9.79 17.83 4.27
C ALA A 291 -9.59 19.10 3.42
N ARG A 292 -8.33 19.44 3.08
CA ARG A 292 -8.02 20.58 2.21
C ARG A 292 -8.35 20.31 0.74
N ARG A 293 -8.32 19.03 0.31
CA ARG A 293 -8.58 18.62 -1.08
C ARG A 293 -10.05 18.33 -1.38
N GLY A 294 -10.85 18.00 -0.36
CA GLY A 294 -12.30 17.75 -0.46
C GLY A 294 -13.08 19.00 -0.29
#